data_fe2e80c684dc5623d453e5145da5a370
#
_entry.id   fe2e80c684dc5623d453e5145da5a370
#
_cell.length_a   1.000
_cell.length_b   1.000
_cell.length_c   1.000
_cell.angle_alpha   90.00
_cell.angle_beta   90.00
_cell.angle_gamma   90.00
#
_symmetry.space_group_name_H-M   'P 1'
#
loop_
_entity.id
_entity.type
_entity.pdbx_description
1 polymer ?
#
loop_
_entity_poly.entity_id
_entity_poly.type
_entity_poly.pdbx_seq_one_letter_code
_entity_poly.pdbx_strand_id
1 'polypeptide(L)'
;VSNNKEDDILSEFQKALRVIPKWNQDVIDNETNRIIEVADCDWLENLVTAVFISNTKILTAVKIKNGDDKIDVSVPRLNHFIHRCYVEVAREIYKNPYLYDKSINNIKEKQKNLRDALHINSECIANAIRSMLPIKTLLNKYLGNINNSDVNINNNINKHESTMVEQDEQVEQVEQDEQDEQVEQD
;
A
#
# COMPACT_ATOMS: atom_id res chain seq x y z
N VAL A 1 2.78 13.60 34.90
CA VAL A 1 2.99 12.14 35.07
C VAL A 1 2.03 11.33 34.15
N SER A 2 0.96 11.95 33.62
CA SER A 2 -0.01 11.25 32.76
C SER A 2 0.41 11.17 31.28
N ASN A 3 1.10 12.18 30.76
CA ASN A 3 1.51 12.25 29.35
C ASN A 3 2.47 11.13 28.91
N ASN A 4 3.43 10.75 29.75
CA ASN A 4 4.43 9.71 29.37
C ASN A 4 3.80 8.34 29.06
N LYS A 5 2.64 8.02 29.66
CA LYS A 5 2.02 6.72 29.47
C LYS A 5 1.20 6.62 28.17
N GLU A 6 0.71 7.74 27.69
CA GLU A 6 -0.05 7.84 26.44
C GLU A 6 0.90 7.86 25.26
N ASP A 7 2.01 8.59 25.34
CA ASP A 7 3.09 8.60 24.37
C ASP A 7 3.70 7.18 24.20
N ASP A 8 3.89 6.44 25.29
CA ASP A 8 4.33 5.05 25.28
C ASP A 8 3.37 4.13 24.48
N ILE A 9 2.06 4.30 24.66
CA ILE A 9 1.05 3.47 23.96
C ILE A 9 1.07 3.74 22.46
N LEU A 10 1.16 4.99 22.03
CA LEU A 10 1.23 5.35 20.62
C LEU A 10 2.54 4.86 19.98
N SER A 11 3.66 4.95 20.71
CA SER A 11 4.95 4.42 20.29
C SER A 11 4.90 2.90 20.10
N GLU A 12 4.34 2.16 21.06
CA GLU A 12 4.17 0.71 20.94
C GLU A 12 3.24 0.34 19.78
N PHE A 13 2.20 1.14 19.53
CA PHE A 13 1.33 0.96 18.38
C PHE A 13 2.10 1.15 17.06
N GLN A 14 2.93 2.20 16.96
CA GLN A 14 3.79 2.41 15.80
C GLN A 14 4.79 1.26 15.59
N LYS A 15 5.40 0.75 16.64
CA LYS A 15 6.26 -0.44 16.57
C LYS A 15 5.52 -1.65 16.01
N ALA A 16 4.27 -1.88 16.43
CA ALA A 16 3.45 -2.96 15.89
C ALA A 16 3.15 -2.78 14.40
N LEU A 17 2.92 -1.55 13.93
CA LEU A 17 2.70 -1.26 12.52
C LEU A 17 3.93 -1.54 11.64
N ARG A 18 5.14 -1.30 12.14
CA ARG A 18 6.40 -1.60 11.43
C ARG A 18 6.62 -3.10 11.16
N VAL A 19 5.97 -3.97 11.91
CA VAL A 19 6.10 -5.42 11.72
C VAL A 19 5.23 -5.93 10.56
N ILE A 20 4.17 -5.21 10.19
CA ILE A 20 3.19 -5.65 9.17
C ILE A 20 3.84 -5.99 7.82
N PRO A 21 4.77 -5.18 7.27
CA PRO A 21 5.44 -5.52 6.01
C PRO A 21 6.28 -6.81 6.07
N LYS A 22 6.68 -7.23 7.28
CA LYS A 22 7.54 -8.40 7.54
C LYS A 22 6.75 -9.64 7.96
N TRP A 23 5.43 -9.65 7.84
CA TRP A 23 4.60 -10.80 8.19
C TRP A 23 4.98 -12.02 7.36
N ASN A 24 5.05 -13.17 8.03
CA ASN A 24 5.21 -14.45 7.35
C ASN A 24 3.88 -14.93 6.73
N GLN A 25 3.97 -15.95 5.88
CA GLN A 25 2.82 -16.45 5.14
C GLN A 25 1.69 -16.95 6.06
N ASP A 26 2.02 -17.58 7.18
CA ASP A 26 1.01 -18.10 8.12
C ASP A 26 0.19 -16.97 8.75
N VAL A 27 0.82 -15.84 9.11
CA VAL A 27 0.13 -14.66 9.63
C VAL A 27 -0.78 -14.05 8.56
N ILE A 28 -0.27 -13.96 7.33
CA ILE A 28 -1.04 -13.42 6.19
C ILE A 28 -2.28 -14.28 5.91
N ASP A 29 -2.12 -15.59 5.91
CA ASP A 29 -3.23 -16.52 5.63
C ASP A 29 -4.26 -16.53 6.77
N ASN A 30 -3.83 -16.52 8.02
CA ASN A 30 -4.72 -16.40 9.18
C ASN A 30 -5.53 -15.11 9.15
N GLU A 31 -4.87 -13.99 8.82
CA GLU A 31 -5.53 -12.69 8.76
C GLU A 31 -6.48 -12.59 7.56
N THR A 32 -6.14 -13.22 6.44
CA THR A 32 -7.03 -13.34 5.28
C THR A 32 -8.30 -14.10 5.64
N ASN A 33 -8.17 -15.24 6.32
CA ASN A 33 -9.31 -16.03 6.76
C ASN A 33 -10.18 -15.24 7.75
N ARG A 34 -9.55 -14.53 8.71
CA ARG A 34 -10.26 -13.68 9.65
C ARG A 34 -11.09 -12.60 8.94
N ILE A 35 -10.54 -11.98 7.88
CA ILE A 35 -11.28 -10.97 7.11
C ILE A 35 -12.47 -11.58 6.39
N ILE A 36 -12.31 -12.75 5.76
CA ILE A 36 -13.40 -13.45 5.07
C ILE A 36 -14.54 -13.77 6.05
N GLU A 37 -14.20 -14.29 7.23
CA GLU A 37 -15.17 -14.60 8.27
C GLU A 37 -15.92 -13.36 8.79
N VAL A 38 -15.18 -12.29 9.13
CA VAL A 38 -15.78 -11.06 9.67
C VAL A 38 -16.59 -10.31 8.62
N ALA A 39 -16.19 -10.37 7.35
CA ALA A 39 -16.90 -9.73 6.25
C ALA A 39 -18.16 -10.53 5.84
N ASP A 40 -18.30 -11.77 6.30
CA ASP A 40 -19.36 -12.71 5.86
C ASP A 40 -19.49 -12.74 4.32
N CYS A 41 -18.33 -12.80 3.65
CA CYS A 41 -18.22 -12.65 2.21
C CYS A 41 -17.39 -13.80 1.61
N ASP A 42 -18.03 -14.91 1.32
CA ASP A 42 -17.44 -16.10 0.72
C ASP A 42 -17.00 -15.89 -0.75
N TRP A 43 -17.50 -14.84 -1.40
CA TRP A 43 -17.15 -14.43 -2.76
C TRP A 43 -16.11 -13.31 -2.85
N LEU A 44 -15.43 -12.98 -1.75
CA LEU A 44 -14.42 -11.90 -1.70
C LEU A 44 -13.32 -12.08 -2.74
N GLU A 45 -12.84 -13.31 -2.96
CA GLU A 45 -11.82 -13.61 -3.97
C GLU A 45 -12.32 -13.33 -5.39
N ASN A 46 -13.57 -13.67 -5.67
CA ASN A 46 -14.21 -13.36 -6.95
C ASN A 46 -14.37 -11.84 -7.15
N LEU A 47 -14.71 -11.12 -6.08
CA LEU A 47 -14.83 -9.66 -6.12
C LEU A 47 -13.48 -9.01 -6.43
N VAL A 48 -12.42 -9.41 -5.74
CA VAL A 48 -11.06 -8.91 -6.01
C VAL A 48 -10.65 -9.23 -7.43
N THR A 49 -10.90 -10.45 -7.90
CA THR A 49 -10.65 -10.85 -9.29
C THR A 49 -11.38 -9.94 -10.29
N ALA A 50 -12.66 -9.69 -10.06
CA ALA A 50 -13.47 -8.83 -10.92
C ALA A 50 -12.95 -7.38 -10.95
N VAL A 51 -12.50 -6.86 -9.80
CA VAL A 51 -11.91 -5.51 -9.69
C VAL A 51 -10.64 -5.42 -10.53
N PHE A 52 -9.71 -6.39 -10.41
CA PHE A 52 -8.46 -6.39 -11.19
C PHE A 52 -8.71 -6.54 -12.69
N ILE A 53 -9.62 -7.43 -13.09
CA ILE A 53 -10.01 -7.60 -14.50
C ILE A 53 -10.62 -6.30 -15.04
N SER A 54 -11.53 -5.67 -14.31
CA SER A 54 -12.20 -4.44 -14.74
C SER A 54 -11.21 -3.27 -14.87
N ASN A 55 -10.31 -3.07 -13.89
CA ASN A 55 -9.30 -2.04 -13.97
C ASN A 55 -8.33 -2.27 -15.15
N THR A 56 -7.90 -3.53 -15.37
CA THR A 56 -7.05 -3.86 -16.51
C THR A 56 -7.78 -3.59 -17.83
N LYS A 57 -9.04 -3.96 -17.95
CA LYS A 57 -9.86 -3.67 -19.14
C LYS A 57 -9.99 -2.17 -19.41
N ILE A 58 -10.22 -1.37 -18.37
CA ILE A 58 -10.30 0.10 -18.51
C ILE A 58 -8.97 0.65 -19.04
N LEU A 59 -7.84 0.22 -18.47
CA LEU A 59 -6.52 0.65 -18.91
C LEU A 59 -6.20 0.23 -20.34
N THR A 60 -6.75 -0.89 -20.80
CA THR A 60 -6.51 -1.43 -22.14
C THR A 60 -7.52 -0.93 -23.18
N ALA A 61 -8.65 -0.36 -22.77
CA ALA A 61 -9.66 0.22 -23.66
C ALA A 61 -9.15 1.50 -24.36
N VAL A 62 -8.09 2.13 -23.86
CA VAL A 62 -7.38 3.20 -24.58
C VAL A 62 -6.65 2.56 -25.76
N LYS A 63 -7.25 2.63 -26.93
CA LYS A 63 -6.96 2.01 -28.21
C LYS A 63 -5.52 1.57 -28.43
N ILE A 64 -5.25 0.27 -28.37
CA ILE A 64 -4.18 -0.34 -29.15
C ILE A 64 -4.68 -0.37 -30.59
N LYS A 65 -4.05 0.39 -31.48
CA LYS A 65 -4.46 0.55 -32.89
C LYS A 65 -4.37 -0.72 -33.73
N ASN A 66 -3.78 -1.79 -33.22
CA ASN A 66 -3.61 -3.07 -33.89
C ASN A 66 -4.26 -4.17 -33.05
N GLY A 67 -5.48 -4.49 -33.39
CA GLY A 67 -6.44 -5.22 -32.60
C GLY A 67 -6.28 -6.73 -32.56
N ASP A 68 -5.25 -7.35 -32.02
CA ASP A 68 -5.27 -8.79 -31.71
C ASP A 68 -4.40 -9.21 -30.52
N ASP A 69 -3.77 -8.28 -29.80
CA ASP A 69 -2.96 -8.62 -28.65
C ASP A 69 -3.83 -8.86 -27.43
N LYS A 70 -4.06 -10.14 -27.11
CA LYS A 70 -4.59 -10.56 -25.83
C LYS A 70 -3.64 -10.07 -24.72
N ILE A 71 -4.15 -9.21 -23.85
CA ILE A 71 -3.42 -8.78 -22.66
C ILE A 71 -3.66 -9.82 -21.59
N ASP A 72 -2.57 -10.42 -21.15
CA ASP A 72 -2.60 -11.36 -20.04
C ASP A 72 -2.91 -10.60 -18.74
N VAL A 73 -4.07 -10.86 -18.15
CA VAL A 73 -4.51 -10.20 -16.93
C VAL A 73 -3.94 -10.96 -15.74
N SER A 74 -2.88 -10.44 -15.15
CA SER A 74 -2.37 -10.99 -13.90
C SER A 74 -3.26 -10.54 -12.73
N VAL A 75 -3.97 -11.47 -12.12
CA VAL A 75 -4.76 -11.24 -10.91
C VAL A 75 -3.94 -11.72 -9.71
N PRO A 76 -3.70 -10.88 -8.69
CA PRO A 76 -2.99 -11.31 -7.48
C PRO A 76 -3.84 -12.29 -6.68
N ARG A 77 -3.19 -13.16 -5.91
CA ARG A 77 -3.88 -14.00 -4.93
C ARG A 77 -4.52 -13.12 -3.84
N LEU A 78 -5.66 -13.54 -3.32
CA LEU A 78 -6.40 -12.79 -2.30
C LEU A 78 -5.55 -12.44 -1.08
N ASN A 79 -4.78 -13.39 -0.56
CA ASN A 79 -3.91 -13.17 0.60
C ASN A 79 -2.81 -12.12 0.33
N HIS A 80 -2.19 -12.12 -0.85
CA HIS A 80 -1.22 -11.11 -1.26
C HIS A 80 -1.87 -9.71 -1.37
N PHE A 81 -3.09 -9.64 -1.94
CA PHE A 81 -3.81 -8.38 -2.03
C PHE A 81 -4.16 -7.83 -0.64
N ILE A 82 -4.66 -8.69 0.26
CA ILE A 82 -4.99 -8.29 1.64
C ILE A 82 -3.73 -7.80 2.35
N HIS A 83 -2.62 -8.55 2.27
CA HIS A 83 -1.36 -8.12 2.88
C HIS A 83 -0.89 -6.77 2.32
N ARG A 84 -0.99 -6.55 0.99
CA ARG A 84 -0.66 -5.26 0.40
C ARG A 84 -1.53 -4.13 0.96
N CYS A 85 -2.82 -4.35 1.13
CA CYS A 85 -3.70 -3.38 1.78
C CYS A 85 -3.24 -3.06 3.21
N TYR A 86 -2.88 -4.07 3.99
CA TYR A 86 -2.34 -3.88 5.34
C TYR A 86 -1.06 -3.04 5.35
N VAL A 87 -0.14 -3.30 4.44
CA VAL A 87 1.12 -2.54 4.32
C VAL A 87 0.85 -1.06 4.00
N GLU A 88 -0.02 -0.77 3.03
CA GLU A 88 -0.36 0.62 2.69
C GLU A 88 -1.06 1.33 3.85
N VAL A 89 -2.01 0.67 4.50
CA VAL A 89 -2.73 1.20 5.66
C VAL A 89 -1.77 1.43 6.83
N ALA A 90 -0.87 0.48 7.11
CA ALA A 90 0.09 0.60 8.19
C ALA A 90 1.03 1.79 8.01
N ARG A 91 1.51 2.05 6.80
CA ARG A 91 2.35 3.20 6.48
C ARG A 91 1.64 4.54 6.75
N GLU A 92 0.37 4.65 6.35
CA GLU A 92 -0.38 5.89 6.58
C GLU A 92 -0.80 6.06 8.04
N ILE A 93 -1.16 5.00 8.74
CA ILE A 93 -1.50 5.06 10.17
C ILE A 93 -0.26 5.37 10.99
N TYR A 94 0.92 4.85 10.61
CA TYR A 94 2.18 5.15 11.27
C TYR A 94 2.47 6.66 11.32
N LYS A 95 2.16 7.38 10.24
CA LYS A 95 2.28 8.84 10.16
C LYS A 95 1.22 9.59 11.00
N ASN A 96 0.09 8.94 11.26
CA ASN A 96 -1.08 9.54 11.92
C ASN A 96 -1.62 8.67 13.07
N PRO A 97 -0.78 8.23 14.04
CA PRO A 97 -1.20 7.28 15.07
C PRO A 97 -2.28 7.84 15.98
N TYR A 98 -2.36 9.16 16.14
CA TYR A 98 -3.36 9.85 16.97
C TYR A 98 -4.80 9.57 16.54
N LEU A 99 -5.04 9.18 15.28
CA LEU A 99 -6.38 8.82 14.80
C LEU A 99 -6.98 7.63 15.58
N TYR A 100 -6.12 6.78 16.13
CA TYR A 100 -6.50 5.59 16.91
C TYR A 100 -6.34 5.77 18.42
N ASP A 101 -6.04 6.98 18.87
CA ASP A 101 -5.93 7.28 20.29
C ASP A 101 -7.28 7.12 20.98
N LYS A 102 -7.32 6.20 21.95
CA LYS A 102 -8.51 5.89 22.76
C LYS A 102 -8.67 6.81 23.98
N SER A 103 -7.63 7.55 24.34
CA SER A 103 -7.61 8.43 25.54
C SER A 103 -8.44 9.69 25.33
N ILE A 104 -8.68 10.09 24.10
CA ILE A 104 -9.47 11.27 23.75
C ILE A 104 -10.87 11.17 24.38
N ASN A 105 -11.22 12.13 25.25
CA ASN A 105 -12.52 12.15 25.91
C ASN A 105 -13.63 12.85 25.10
N ASN A 106 -13.25 13.64 24.11
CA ASN A 106 -14.19 14.39 23.29
C ASN A 106 -14.84 13.49 22.22
N ILE A 107 -16.14 13.27 22.34
CA ILE A 107 -16.92 12.41 21.43
C ILE A 107 -16.86 12.92 19.98
N LYS A 108 -16.93 14.24 19.78
CA LYS A 108 -16.86 14.83 18.42
C LYS A 108 -15.51 14.57 17.77
N GLU A 109 -14.45 14.67 18.54
CA GLU A 109 -13.09 14.41 18.07
C GLU A 109 -12.89 12.94 17.74
N LYS A 110 -13.36 12.01 18.58
CA LYS A 110 -13.39 10.58 18.27
C LYS A 110 -14.12 10.27 16.97
N GLN A 111 -15.28 10.86 16.76
CA GLN A 111 -16.04 10.66 15.53
C GLN A 111 -15.33 11.23 14.29
N LYS A 112 -14.67 12.39 14.44
CA LYS A 112 -13.85 12.97 13.38
C LYS A 112 -12.68 12.04 13.02
N ASN A 113 -11.92 11.61 14.04
CA ASN A 113 -10.77 10.73 13.85
C ASN A 113 -11.18 9.40 13.20
N LEU A 114 -12.30 8.82 13.61
CA LEU A 114 -12.82 7.59 13.00
C LEU A 114 -13.16 7.80 11.52
N ARG A 115 -13.83 8.91 11.20
CA ARG A 115 -14.16 9.23 9.79
C ARG A 115 -12.89 9.44 8.95
N ASP A 116 -11.92 10.17 9.49
CA ASP A 116 -10.66 10.45 8.80
C ASP A 116 -9.86 9.14 8.63
N ALA A 117 -9.81 8.26 9.63
CA ALA A 117 -9.22 6.93 9.53
C ALA A 117 -9.90 6.05 8.45
N LEU A 118 -11.23 6.05 8.39
CA LEU A 118 -11.97 5.31 7.37
C LEU A 118 -11.68 5.83 5.96
N HIS A 119 -11.55 7.14 5.80
CA HIS A 119 -11.19 7.76 4.53
C HIS A 119 -9.78 7.35 4.08
N ILE A 120 -8.80 7.46 4.98
CA ILE A 120 -7.42 7.04 4.73
C ILE A 120 -7.37 5.54 4.34
N ASN A 121 -8.06 4.68 5.10
CA ASN A 121 -8.10 3.25 4.80
C ASN A 121 -8.68 2.98 3.40
N SER A 122 -9.74 3.69 3.00
CA SER A 122 -10.33 3.56 1.66
C SER A 122 -9.35 3.98 0.56
N GLU A 123 -8.60 5.07 0.75
CA GLU A 123 -7.58 5.51 -0.20
C GLU A 123 -6.41 4.53 -0.28
N CYS A 124 -5.96 3.98 0.86
CA CYS A 124 -4.91 2.97 0.90
C CYS A 124 -5.29 1.69 0.14
N ILE A 125 -6.54 1.24 0.27
CA ILE A 125 -7.04 0.09 -0.51
C ILE A 125 -7.02 0.40 -2.01
N ALA A 126 -7.47 1.59 -2.41
CA ALA A 126 -7.43 2.02 -3.80
C ALA A 126 -5.97 2.10 -4.33
N ASN A 127 -5.03 2.57 -3.52
CA ASN A 127 -3.60 2.60 -3.86
C ASN A 127 -3.01 1.19 -3.95
N ALA A 128 -3.38 0.27 -3.06
CA ALA A 128 -2.99 -1.13 -3.14
C ALA A 128 -3.43 -1.75 -4.47
N ILE A 129 -4.70 -1.53 -4.90
CA ILE A 129 -5.19 -1.98 -6.20
C ILE A 129 -4.33 -1.41 -7.33
N ARG A 130 -4.11 -0.08 -7.36
CA ARG A 130 -3.32 0.59 -8.40
C ARG A 130 -1.88 0.07 -8.48
N SER A 131 -1.23 -0.14 -7.34
CA SER A 131 0.15 -0.61 -7.25
C SER A 131 0.35 -2.05 -7.75
N MET A 132 -0.69 -2.86 -7.72
CA MET A 132 -0.66 -4.26 -8.15
C MET A 132 -1.13 -4.46 -9.59
N LEU A 133 -1.58 -3.41 -10.28
CA LEU A 133 -1.93 -3.49 -11.70
C LEU A 133 -0.66 -3.66 -12.56
N PRO A 134 -0.71 -4.43 -13.66
CA PRO A 134 0.43 -4.67 -14.55
C PRO A 134 0.74 -3.46 -15.45
N ILE A 135 0.88 -2.26 -14.86
CA ILE A 135 1.03 -0.99 -15.59
C ILE A 135 2.28 -0.99 -16.45
N LYS A 136 3.40 -1.55 -15.96
CA LYS A 136 4.67 -1.63 -16.73
C LYS A 136 4.51 -2.46 -17.99
N THR A 137 3.83 -3.61 -17.90
CA THR A 137 3.55 -4.47 -19.06
C THR A 137 2.65 -3.76 -20.06
N LEU A 138 1.65 -3.05 -19.56
CA LEU A 138 0.73 -2.26 -20.38
C LEU A 138 1.48 -1.13 -21.11
N LEU A 139 2.26 -0.33 -20.38
CA LEU A 139 3.06 0.75 -20.94
C LEU A 139 4.05 0.23 -21.99
N ASN A 140 4.74 -0.87 -21.75
CA ASN A 140 5.67 -1.47 -22.72
C ASN A 140 4.95 -1.89 -24.01
N LYS A 141 3.71 -2.40 -23.91
CA LYS A 141 2.90 -2.70 -25.10
C LYS A 141 2.48 -1.43 -25.86
N TYR A 142 2.15 -0.36 -25.14
CA TYR A 142 1.82 0.94 -25.77
C TYR A 142 3.04 1.60 -26.41
N LEU A 143 4.20 1.58 -25.73
CA LEU A 143 5.43 2.23 -26.19
C LEU A 143 6.21 1.38 -27.21
N GLY A 144 6.14 0.06 -27.13
CA GLY A 144 6.76 -0.85 -28.10
C GLY A 144 6.21 -0.66 -29.52
N ASN A 145 4.97 -0.19 -29.65
CA ASN A 145 4.37 0.20 -30.93
C ASN A 145 4.78 1.63 -31.38
N ILE A 146 5.40 2.43 -30.50
CA ILE A 146 5.88 3.79 -30.82
C ILE A 146 7.35 3.75 -31.26
N ASN A 147 8.14 2.75 -30.85
CA ASN A 147 9.58 2.64 -31.17
C ASN A 147 9.89 2.29 -32.64
N ASN A 148 8.87 2.08 -33.49
CA ASN A 148 9.01 2.08 -34.93
C ASN A 148 8.90 3.49 -35.56
N SER A 149 8.77 4.55 -34.73
CA SER A 149 8.74 5.94 -35.16
C SER A 149 9.37 6.80 -34.05
N ASP A 150 10.67 7.04 -34.19
CA ASP A 150 11.45 8.12 -33.56
C ASP A 150 10.89 8.80 -32.29
N VAL A 151 11.03 8.21 -31.10
CA VAL A 151 11.13 9.00 -29.87
C VAL A 151 11.93 8.24 -28.79
N ASN A 152 13.04 8.82 -28.42
CA ASN A 152 13.99 8.35 -27.42
C ASN A 152 13.49 8.71 -25.99
N ILE A 153 12.56 7.93 -25.43
CA ILE A 153 11.96 8.16 -24.10
C ILE A 153 12.63 7.30 -23.00
N ASN A 154 13.59 6.44 -23.36
CA ASN A 154 14.16 5.43 -22.47
C ASN A 154 15.00 5.95 -21.28
N ASN A 155 15.29 7.27 -21.19
CA ASN A 155 16.21 7.77 -20.16
C ASN A 155 15.54 8.40 -18.92
N ASN A 156 14.22 8.56 -18.89
CA ASN A 156 13.57 9.22 -17.75
C ASN A 156 12.79 8.28 -16.81
N ILE A 157 12.40 7.09 -17.26
CA ILE A 157 11.59 6.18 -16.42
C ILE A 157 12.46 5.42 -15.41
N ASN A 158 13.67 4.99 -15.82
CA ASN A 158 14.60 4.32 -14.92
C ASN A 158 15.19 5.24 -13.83
N LYS A 159 15.16 6.55 -14.04
CA LYS A 159 15.67 7.54 -13.08
C LYS A 159 14.68 7.80 -11.93
N HIS A 160 13.37 7.66 -12.17
CA HIS A 160 12.35 7.84 -11.14
C HIS A 160 12.21 6.62 -10.21
N GLU A 161 12.40 5.41 -10.74
CA GLU A 161 12.35 4.18 -9.93
C GLU A 161 13.57 4.05 -9.01
N SER A 162 14.76 4.40 -9.52
CA SER A 162 16.00 4.44 -8.71
C SER A 162 15.94 5.51 -7.61
N THR A 163 15.34 6.67 -7.88
CA THR A 163 15.24 7.76 -6.91
C THR A 163 14.24 7.45 -5.78
N MET A 164 13.20 6.65 -6.05
CA MET A 164 12.26 6.25 -4.99
C MET A 164 12.84 5.17 -4.08
N VAL A 165 13.62 4.23 -4.62
CA VAL A 165 14.29 3.20 -3.83
C VAL A 165 15.43 3.81 -3.00
N GLU A 166 16.21 4.74 -3.56
CA GLU A 166 17.27 5.45 -2.86
C GLU A 166 16.74 6.40 -1.78
N GLN A 167 15.55 6.97 -1.93
CA GLN A 167 14.92 7.79 -0.90
C GLN A 167 14.38 6.95 0.27
N ASP A 168 13.83 5.77 0.01
CA ASP A 168 13.39 4.86 1.06
C ASP A 168 14.58 4.29 1.85
N GLU A 169 15.72 3.98 1.20
CA GLU A 169 16.95 3.53 1.85
C GLU A 169 17.66 4.66 2.66
N GLN A 170 17.62 5.90 2.18
CA GLN A 170 18.21 7.03 2.92
C GLN A 170 17.39 7.41 4.15
N VAL A 171 16.07 7.28 4.13
CA VAL A 171 15.23 7.51 5.30
C VAL A 171 15.48 6.43 6.37
N GLU A 172 15.69 5.17 5.98
CA GLU A 172 16.04 4.10 6.92
C GLU A 172 17.43 4.30 7.56
N GLN A 173 18.41 4.84 6.83
CA GLN A 173 19.75 5.11 7.37
C GLN A 173 19.77 6.29 8.33
N VAL A 174 19.08 7.38 8.01
CA VAL A 174 19.01 8.54 8.91
C VAL A 174 18.30 8.21 10.23
N GLU A 175 17.27 7.36 10.20
CA GLU A 175 16.59 6.92 11.42
C GLU A 175 17.43 5.94 12.26
N GLN A 176 18.38 5.20 11.68
CA GLN A 176 19.33 4.37 12.43
C GLN A 176 20.44 5.21 13.10
N ASP A 177 20.97 6.19 12.38
CA ASP A 177 22.02 7.06 12.90
C ASP A 177 21.52 7.94 14.08
N GLU A 178 20.28 8.43 14.04
CA GLU A 178 19.66 9.18 15.15
C GLU A 178 19.39 8.31 16.40
N GLN A 179 19.23 6.99 16.26
CA GLN A 179 19.04 6.08 17.39
C GLN A 179 20.36 5.70 18.05
N ASP A 180 21.45 5.60 17.29
CA ASP A 180 22.77 5.28 17.82
C ASP A 180 23.40 6.48 18.56
N GLU A 181 23.12 7.73 18.13
CA GLU A 181 23.57 8.92 18.87
C GLU A 181 22.87 9.13 20.23
N GLN A 182 21.66 8.60 20.41
CA GLN A 182 20.94 8.69 21.70
C GLN A 182 21.39 7.65 22.73
N VAL A 183 22.07 6.59 22.31
CA VAL A 183 22.58 5.52 23.19
C VAL A 183 23.98 5.85 23.74
N GLU A 184 24.73 6.75 23.10
CA GLU A 184 26.06 7.17 23.59
C GLU A 184 26.05 8.32 24.61
N GLN A 185 24.86 8.89 24.95
CA GLN A 185 24.75 10.01 25.90
C GLN A 185 24.13 9.65 27.27
N ASP A 186 23.94 8.37 27.58
CA ASP A 186 23.61 7.84 28.91
C ASP A 186 24.77 6.96 29.41
#